data_5fdb071fb821c884544e36a6e9a053fd
#
_entry.id   5fdb071fb821c884544e36a6e9a053fd
#
_cell.length_a   1.000
_cell.length_b   1.000
_cell.length_c   1.000
_cell.angle_alpha   90.00
_cell.angle_beta   90.00
_cell.angle_gamma   90.00
#
_symmetry.space_group_name_H-M   'P 1'
#
loop_
_entity.id
_entity.type
_entity.pdbx_description
1 polymer ?
#
loop_
_entity_poly.entity_id
_entity_poly.type
_entity_poly.pdbx_seq_one_letter_code
_entity_poly.pdbx_strand_id
1 'polypeptide(L)'
;LLVWEFLSDGDEPETRTLTPKKSNMAKEISGYVKLQVKGGQANPAPPIGPALGSKGVNIMEFCKQFNARTQDKMGKTLPVVLTVYTDKSFEFIIKTPPAAVQLLEVSKLQSGSKEPNRTKVGKVTWAQVEAIAKDKMPDLNCFTVESAMRMVAGTARSMGITVEGKAPWGTN
;
A
#
# COMPACT_ATOMS: atom_id res chain seq x y z
N LEU A 1 -21.67 20.03 71.59
CA LEU A 1 -22.60 18.95 71.42
C LEU A 1 -22.63 18.56 69.96
N LEU A 2 -21.85 17.51 69.58
CA LEU A 2 -22.30 16.21 69.18
C LEU A 2 -22.95 16.21 67.78
N VAL A 3 -22.63 15.40 66.83
CA VAL A 3 -22.32 13.96 66.68
C VAL A 3 -21.79 13.83 65.25
N TRP A 4 -20.66 13.33 64.94
CA TRP A 4 -20.25 12.00 64.58
C TRP A 4 -21.30 11.21 63.79
N GLU A 5 -21.20 11.20 62.50
CA GLU A 5 -21.62 10.03 61.74
C GLU A 5 -20.71 9.83 60.57
N PHE A 6 -19.89 8.88 60.77
CA PHE A 6 -18.96 8.22 59.92
C PHE A 6 -19.74 7.24 59.03
N LEU A 7 -19.72 7.43 57.77
CA LEU A 7 -20.06 6.37 56.83
C LEU A 7 -18.83 6.04 56.01
N SER A 8 -18.33 4.90 56.34
CA SER A 8 -17.33 4.16 55.66
C SER A 8 -17.87 3.68 54.31
N ASP A 9 -17.37 4.24 53.24
CA ASP A 9 -17.41 3.54 51.98
C ASP A 9 -16.02 2.98 51.70
N GLY A 10 -15.96 1.68 51.72
CA GLY A 10 -14.78 0.91 51.50
C GLY A 10 -14.33 1.07 50.05
N ASP A 11 -13.26 1.83 49.92
CA ASP A 11 -12.50 1.88 48.68
C ASP A 11 -11.60 0.65 48.68
N GLU A 12 -12.09 -0.42 48.07
CA GLU A 12 -11.27 -1.57 47.76
C GLU A 12 -10.22 -1.14 46.73
N PRO A 13 -8.93 -1.36 46.99
CA PRO A 13 -7.92 -1.11 46.00
C PRO A 13 -8.11 -2.10 44.87
N GLU A 14 -8.67 -1.62 43.74
CA GLU A 14 -8.58 -2.34 42.47
C GLU A 14 -7.12 -2.74 42.24
N THR A 15 -6.84 -3.99 42.47
CA THR A 15 -5.60 -4.61 42.01
C THR A 15 -5.63 -4.53 40.48
N ARG A 16 -5.12 -3.42 39.96
CA ARG A 16 -4.75 -3.34 38.55
C ARG A 16 -3.77 -4.49 38.30
N THR A 17 -4.30 -5.58 37.80
CA THR A 17 -3.49 -6.58 37.11
C THR A 17 -2.80 -5.88 35.97
N LEU A 18 -1.56 -5.47 36.22
CA LEU A 18 -0.61 -5.06 35.20
C LEU A 18 -0.41 -6.26 34.30
N THR A 19 -1.27 -6.39 33.28
CA THR A 19 -0.94 -7.26 32.16
C THR A 19 0.42 -6.80 31.67
N PRO A 20 1.43 -7.68 31.64
CA PRO A 20 2.75 -7.30 31.19
C PRO A 20 2.59 -6.79 29.76
N LYS A 21 2.82 -5.50 29.57
CA LYS A 21 2.93 -4.87 28.26
C LYS A 21 3.98 -5.71 27.52
N LYS A 22 3.50 -6.52 26.55
CA LYS A 22 4.32 -7.43 25.77
C LYS A 22 5.50 -6.64 25.29
N SER A 23 6.67 -6.89 25.88
CA SER A 23 7.91 -6.20 25.51
C SER A 23 8.10 -6.42 24.02
N ASN A 24 8.08 -5.35 23.25
CA ASN A 24 8.47 -5.36 21.84
C ASN A 24 9.99 -5.62 21.81
N MET A 25 10.39 -6.86 22.09
CA MET A 25 11.69 -7.33 21.64
C MET A 25 11.65 -7.16 20.12
N ALA A 26 12.59 -6.39 19.59
CA ALA A 26 12.71 -6.17 18.16
C ALA A 26 12.83 -7.55 17.49
N LYS A 27 11.76 -7.97 16.81
CA LYS A 27 11.76 -9.24 16.09
C LYS A 27 12.76 -9.14 14.96
N GLU A 28 13.64 -10.09 14.83
CA GLU A 28 14.58 -10.13 13.71
C GLU A 28 13.84 -10.37 12.40
N ILE A 29 14.15 -9.57 11.38
CA ILE A 29 13.56 -9.67 10.07
C ILE A 29 14.26 -10.77 9.28
N SER A 30 13.54 -11.82 8.93
CA SER A 30 14.01 -12.91 8.07
C SER A 30 14.06 -12.50 6.59
N GLY A 31 13.22 -11.56 6.15
CA GLY A 31 13.23 -11.06 4.79
C GLY A 31 11.97 -10.31 4.38
N TYR A 32 12.03 -9.78 3.15
CA TYR A 32 10.92 -9.06 2.55
C TYR A 32 10.36 -9.82 1.35
N VAL A 33 9.06 -9.80 1.18
CA VAL A 33 8.36 -10.32 -0.01
C VAL A 33 7.53 -9.21 -0.62
N LYS A 34 7.76 -8.92 -1.89
CA LYS A 34 7.01 -7.89 -2.63
C LYS A 34 6.12 -8.58 -3.66
N LEU A 35 4.83 -8.33 -3.58
CA LEU A 35 3.82 -8.96 -4.43
C LEU A 35 2.88 -7.92 -5.01
N GLN A 36 2.26 -8.26 -6.14
CA GLN A 36 1.13 -7.53 -6.69
C GLN A 36 -0.09 -8.44 -6.65
N VAL A 37 -1.12 -8.02 -5.94
CA VAL A 37 -2.33 -8.80 -5.69
C VAL A 37 -3.56 -7.99 -6.05
N LYS A 38 -4.57 -8.64 -6.64
CA LYS A 38 -5.85 -7.99 -6.88
C LYS A 38 -6.61 -7.80 -5.57
N GLY A 39 -7.09 -6.59 -5.32
CA GLY A 39 -7.86 -6.26 -4.13
C GLY A 39 -9.11 -7.14 -3.99
N GLY A 40 -9.34 -7.64 -2.78
CA GLY A 40 -10.48 -8.52 -2.45
C GLY A 40 -10.43 -9.94 -3.04
N GLN A 41 -9.40 -10.27 -3.83
CA GLN A 41 -9.28 -11.55 -4.54
C GLN A 41 -7.97 -12.30 -4.26
N ALA A 42 -7.37 -12.09 -3.09
CA ALA A 42 -6.19 -12.85 -2.71
C ALA A 42 -6.53 -14.32 -2.52
N ASN A 43 -5.81 -15.19 -3.24
CA ASN A 43 -5.99 -16.64 -3.26
C ASN A 43 -4.62 -17.30 -3.08
N PRO A 44 -4.52 -18.48 -2.44
CA PRO A 44 -3.29 -19.26 -2.32
C PRO A 44 -2.63 -19.70 -3.64
N ALA A 45 -3.34 -19.53 -4.76
CA ALA A 45 -2.79 -19.82 -6.09
C ALA A 45 -1.58 -18.91 -6.42
N PRO A 46 -0.73 -19.29 -7.41
CA PRO A 46 0.34 -18.41 -7.90
C PRO A 46 -0.20 -17.03 -8.28
N PRO A 47 0.49 -15.92 -7.94
CA PRO A 47 1.88 -15.85 -7.44
C PRO A 47 2.05 -15.90 -5.92
N ILE A 48 0.99 -15.90 -5.13
CA ILE A 48 1.04 -15.73 -3.67
C ILE A 48 1.61 -16.98 -2.98
N GLY A 49 1.10 -18.17 -3.34
CA GLY A 49 1.49 -19.43 -2.73
C GLY A 49 2.99 -19.69 -2.71
N PRO A 50 3.66 -19.76 -3.86
CA PRO A 50 5.10 -20.00 -3.94
C PRO A 50 5.93 -18.95 -3.20
N ALA A 51 5.54 -17.67 -3.31
CA ALA A 51 6.30 -16.56 -2.72
C ALA A 51 6.24 -16.54 -1.18
N LEU A 52 5.08 -16.84 -0.59
CA LEU A 52 4.93 -16.91 0.86
C LEU A 52 5.34 -18.28 1.42
N GLY A 53 5.11 -19.35 0.67
CA GLY A 53 5.50 -20.71 1.03
C GLY A 53 7.01 -20.86 1.20
N SER A 54 7.82 -20.24 0.32
CA SER A 54 9.28 -20.23 0.44
C SER A 54 9.80 -19.58 1.74
N LYS A 55 8.99 -18.73 2.36
CA LYS A 55 9.31 -18.06 3.64
C LYS A 55 8.61 -18.69 4.85
N GLY A 56 7.82 -19.76 4.65
CA GLY A 56 7.13 -20.46 5.73
C GLY A 56 6.01 -19.65 6.40
N VAL A 57 5.45 -18.67 5.72
CA VAL A 57 4.36 -17.81 6.21
C VAL A 57 3.01 -18.51 5.99
N ASN A 58 2.06 -18.28 6.91
CA ASN A 58 0.70 -18.79 6.78
C ASN A 58 -0.09 -18.05 5.67
N ILE A 59 -0.20 -18.70 4.51
CA ILE A 59 -0.82 -18.12 3.30
C ILE A 59 -2.31 -17.82 3.53
N MET A 60 -3.03 -18.71 4.22
CA MET A 60 -4.47 -18.55 4.44
C MET A 60 -4.79 -17.33 5.32
N GLU A 61 -3.98 -17.12 6.33
CA GLU A 61 -4.11 -15.98 7.23
C GLU A 61 -3.82 -14.66 6.51
N PHE A 62 -2.77 -14.63 5.69
CA PHE A 62 -2.48 -13.49 4.83
C PHE A 62 -3.64 -13.16 3.89
N CYS A 63 -4.18 -14.16 3.18
CA CYS A 63 -5.31 -13.95 2.28
C CYS A 63 -6.55 -13.39 2.99
N LYS A 64 -6.88 -13.90 4.16
CA LYS A 64 -8.00 -13.40 4.97
C LYS A 64 -7.80 -11.94 5.39
N GLN A 65 -6.63 -11.62 5.96
CA GLN A 65 -6.31 -10.27 6.42
C GLN A 65 -6.23 -9.28 5.25
N PHE A 66 -5.63 -9.68 4.14
CA PHE A 66 -5.52 -8.84 2.95
C PHE A 66 -6.89 -8.54 2.34
N ASN A 67 -7.72 -9.55 2.14
CA ASN A 67 -9.06 -9.38 1.59
C ASN A 67 -9.93 -8.49 2.50
N ALA A 68 -9.83 -8.64 3.82
CA ALA A 68 -10.53 -7.78 4.77
C ALA A 68 -10.11 -6.30 4.65
N ARG A 69 -8.80 -6.03 4.44
CA ARG A 69 -8.27 -4.66 4.33
C ARG A 69 -8.46 -4.03 2.93
N THR A 70 -8.82 -4.81 1.92
CA THR A 70 -8.89 -4.34 0.52
C THR A 70 -10.29 -4.41 -0.07
N GLN A 71 -11.32 -4.54 0.76
CA GLN A 71 -12.72 -4.56 0.30
C GLN A 71 -13.10 -3.28 -0.45
N ASP A 72 -12.59 -2.12 -0.04
CA ASP A 72 -12.86 -0.83 -0.67
C ASP A 72 -12.20 -0.68 -2.07
N LYS A 73 -11.20 -1.52 -2.38
CA LYS A 73 -10.39 -1.42 -3.61
C LYS A 73 -10.48 -2.71 -4.45
N MET A 74 -11.68 -3.29 -4.51
CA MET A 74 -11.89 -4.54 -5.25
C MET A 74 -11.50 -4.40 -6.73
N GLY A 75 -10.84 -5.41 -7.25
CA GLY A 75 -10.45 -5.50 -8.66
C GLY A 75 -9.20 -4.70 -9.05
N LYS A 76 -8.78 -3.71 -8.26
CA LYS A 76 -7.53 -2.98 -8.52
C LYS A 76 -6.31 -3.79 -8.12
N THR A 77 -5.27 -3.76 -8.94
CA THR A 77 -3.99 -4.39 -8.59
C THR A 77 -3.28 -3.55 -7.53
N LEU A 78 -3.02 -4.13 -6.37
CA LEU A 78 -2.38 -3.46 -5.24
C LEU A 78 -1.01 -4.07 -4.97
N PRO A 79 0.06 -3.26 -4.92
CA PRO A 79 1.36 -3.71 -4.47
C PRO A 79 1.34 -3.91 -2.95
N VAL A 80 1.89 -5.02 -2.51
CA VAL A 80 2.02 -5.36 -1.09
C VAL A 80 3.47 -5.65 -0.78
N VAL A 81 3.95 -5.10 0.31
CA VAL A 81 5.26 -5.40 0.87
C VAL A 81 5.03 -6.14 2.19
N LEU A 82 5.43 -7.40 2.23
CA LEU A 82 5.43 -8.19 3.46
C LEU A 82 6.80 -8.17 4.08
N THR A 83 6.84 -7.95 5.38
CA THR A 83 8.01 -8.18 6.23
C THR A 83 7.78 -9.48 6.97
N VAL A 84 8.67 -10.43 6.80
CA VAL A 84 8.62 -11.74 7.45
C VAL A 84 9.67 -11.77 8.55
N TYR A 85 9.25 -12.18 9.75
CA TYR A 85 10.13 -12.32 10.91
C TYR A 85 10.61 -13.77 11.09
N THR A 86 11.65 -13.96 11.86
CA THR A 86 12.21 -15.30 12.21
C THR A 86 11.18 -16.21 12.87
N ASP A 87 10.24 -15.64 13.62
CA ASP A 87 9.11 -16.34 14.25
C ASP A 87 8.02 -16.79 13.26
N LYS A 88 8.25 -16.67 11.95
CA LYS A 88 7.24 -16.89 10.90
C LYS A 88 6.00 -15.99 10.99
N SER A 89 6.02 -15.02 11.91
CA SER A 89 5.02 -13.94 11.91
C SER A 89 5.30 -12.98 10.76
N PHE A 90 4.26 -12.28 10.28
CA PHE A 90 4.40 -11.35 9.17
C PHE A 90 3.64 -10.06 9.45
N GLU A 91 4.16 -8.99 8.88
CA GLU A 91 3.46 -7.72 8.75
C GLU A 91 3.41 -7.34 7.28
N PHE A 92 2.35 -6.67 6.85
CA PHE A 92 2.24 -6.23 5.47
C PHE A 92 1.69 -4.81 5.35
N ILE A 93 2.25 -4.11 4.38
CA ILE A 93 1.87 -2.75 4.01
C ILE A 93 1.28 -2.80 2.60
N ILE A 94 0.06 -2.28 2.45
CA ILE A 94 -0.61 -2.16 1.15
C ILE A 94 -0.28 -0.79 0.60
N LYS A 95 0.27 -0.75 -0.61
CA LYS A 95 0.58 0.49 -1.32
C LYS A 95 -0.54 0.87 -2.29
N THR A 96 -0.52 2.12 -2.74
CA THR A 96 -1.43 2.60 -3.78
C THR A 96 -1.21 1.84 -5.11
N PRO A 97 -2.21 1.74 -5.98
CA PRO A 97 -2.08 1.05 -7.26
C PRO A 97 -0.86 1.54 -8.05
N PRO A 98 -0.17 0.66 -8.82
CA PRO A 98 0.97 1.07 -9.61
C PRO A 98 0.60 2.16 -10.62
N ALA A 99 1.45 3.19 -10.76
CA ALA A 99 1.22 4.27 -11.73
C ALA A 99 1.05 3.76 -13.16
N ALA A 100 1.77 2.69 -13.51
CA ALA A 100 1.64 2.06 -14.82
C ALA A 100 0.22 1.51 -15.09
N VAL A 101 -0.39 0.85 -14.10
CA VAL A 101 -1.75 0.30 -14.24
C VAL A 101 -2.77 1.45 -14.36
N GLN A 102 -2.65 2.48 -13.54
CA GLN A 102 -3.53 3.65 -13.60
C GLN A 102 -3.40 4.38 -14.94
N LEU A 103 -2.18 4.51 -15.50
CA LEU A 103 -1.97 5.09 -16.81
C LEU A 103 -2.61 4.27 -17.93
N LEU A 104 -2.54 2.93 -17.87
CA LEU A 104 -3.21 2.05 -18.82
C LEU A 104 -4.74 2.17 -18.74
N GLU A 105 -5.30 2.22 -17.54
CA GLU A 105 -6.73 2.42 -17.31
C GLU A 105 -7.22 3.75 -17.91
N VAL A 106 -6.50 4.84 -17.66
CA VAL A 106 -6.84 6.18 -18.15
C VAL A 106 -6.69 6.27 -19.67
N SER A 107 -5.65 5.67 -20.24
CA SER A 107 -5.44 5.64 -21.70
C SER A 107 -6.24 4.55 -22.42
N LYS A 108 -7.01 3.72 -21.69
CA LYS A 108 -7.81 2.58 -22.20
C LYS A 108 -6.97 1.59 -23.01
N LEU A 109 -5.73 1.37 -22.61
CA LEU A 109 -4.82 0.45 -23.26
C LEU A 109 -4.68 -0.83 -22.43
N GLN A 110 -4.52 -1.97 -23.12
CA GLN A 110 -4.27 -3.25 -22.46
C GLN A 110 -2.81 -3.40 -22.01
N SER A 111 -1.87 -2.84 -22.78
CA SER A 111 -0.45 -2.90 -22.49
C SER A 111 0.30 -1.69 -23.05
N GLY A 112 1.46 -1.40 -22.48
CA GLY A 112 2.38 -0.39 -23.01
C GLY A 112 3.08 -0.84 -24.29
N SER A 113 3.82 0.09 -24.90
CA SER A 113 4.61 -0.16 -26.11
C SER A 113 5.77 -1.12 -25.82
N LYS A 114 6.08 -1.99 -26.77
CA LYS A 114 7.30 -2.81 -26.75
C LYS A 114 8.55 -1.96 -27.03
N GLU A 115 8.42 -0.93 -27.84
CA GLU A 115 9.49 0.02 -28.20
C GLU A 115 9.03 1.46 -27.89
N PRO A 116 9.01 1.89 -26.61
CA PRO A 116 8.40 3.16 -26.20
C PRO A 116 9.09 4.39 -26.76
N ASN A 117 10.34 4.25 -27.18
CA ASN A 117 11.08 5.34 -27.79
C ASN A 117 10.64 5.59 -29.24
N ARG A 118 10.33 4.55 -29.99
CA ARG A 118 9.95 4.62 -31.42
C ARG A 118 8.44 4.69 -31.60
N THR A 119 7.71 3.80 -30.97
CA THR A 119 6.25 3.66 -31.12
C THR A 119 5.50 4.20 -29.91
N LYS A 120 4.68 5.23 -30.13
CA LYS A 120 3.77 5.75 -29.11
C LYS A 120 2.41 5.08 -29.28
N VAL A 121 1.86 4.56 -28.18
CA VAL A 121 0.62 3.77 -28.20
C VAL A 121 -0.56 4.51 -27.60
N GLY A 122 -0.33 5.57 -26.86
CA GLY A 122 -1.40 6.32 -26.21
C GLY A 122 -1.06 7.77 -25.91
N LYS A 123 -2.08 8.49 -25.47
CA LYS A 123 -2.00 9.88 -25.11
C LYS A 123 -2.77 10.12 -23.81
N VAL A 124 -2.25 10.97 -22.94
CA VAL A 124 -2.83 11.33 -21.64
C VAL A 124 -2.73 12.83 -21.47
N THR A 125 -3.69 13.46 -20.83
CA THR A 125 -3.65 14.89 -20.51
C THR A 125 -2.97 15.15 -19.17
N TRP A 126 -2.44 16.37 -18.97
CA TRP A 126 -1.84 16.77 -17.70
C TRP A 126 -2.80 16.70 -16.51
N ALA A 127 -4.08 16.96 -16.72
CA ALA A 127 -5.11 16.82 -15.68
C ALA A 127 -5.26 15.38 -15.19
N GLN A 128 -5.17 14.39 -16.08
CA GLN A 128 -5.19 12.97 -15.72
C GLN A 128 -3.91 12.55 -14.99
N VAL A 129 -2.76 13.05 -15.42
CA VAL A 129 -1.48 12.82 -14.74
C VAL A 129 -1.49 13.41 -13.32
N GLU A 130 -2.10 14.58 -13.14
CA GLU A 130 -2.26 15.21 -11.82
C GLU A 130 -3.15 14.38 -10.89
N ALA A 131 -4.26 13.85 -11.38
CA ALA A 131 -5.13 12.98 -10.58
C ALA A 131 -4.37 11.74 -10.08
N ILE A 132 -3.63 11.06 -10.98
CA ILE A 132 -2.80 9.90 -10.62
C ILE A 132 -1.70 10.29 -9.62
N ALA A 133 -1.09 11.45 -9.80
CA ALA A 133 -0.04 11.94 -8.92
C ALA A 133 -0.57 12.20 -7.51
N LYS A 134 -1.75 12.81 -7.38
CA LYS A 134 -2.40 13.04 -6.08
C LYS A 134 -2.74 11.74 -5.35
N ASP A 135 -3.30 10.75 -6.05
CA ASP A 135 -3.60 9.44 -5.47
C ASP A 135 -2.35 8.72 -4.97
N LYS A 136 -1.22 8.99 -5.62
CA LYS A 136 0.03 8.29 -5.32
C LYS A 136 0.96 9.04 -4.35
N MET A 137 0.65 10.27 -3.99
CA MET A 137 1.44 11.09 -3.07
C MET A 137 1.88 10.36 -1.78
N PRO A 138 1.01 9.56 -1.12
CA PRO A 138 1.41 8.87 0.11
C PRO A 138 2.57 7.89 -0.06
N ASP A 139 2.75 7.36 -1.27
CA ASP A 139 3.78 6.35 -1.56
C ASP A 139 5.05 6.95 -2.22
N LEU A 140 4.95 8.20 -2.69
CA LEU A 140 6.04 8.87 -3.39
C LEU A 140 6.91 9.66 -2.41
N ASN A 141 8.20 9.67 -2.68
CA ASN A 141 9.16 10.51 -1.95
C ASN A 141 9.26 11.91 -2.61
N CYS A 142 8.16 12.64 -2.62
CA CYS A 142 8.10 14.00 -3.16
C CYS A 142 7.23 14.89 -2.27
N PHE A 143 7.58 16.17 -2.16
CA PHE A 143 6.87 17.14 -1.33
C PHE A 143 5.80 17.91 -2.11
N THR A 144 5.97 18.05 -3.43
CA THR A 144 5.07 18.83 -4.28
C THR A 144 4.35 17.95 -5.29
N VAL A 145 3.12 18.32 -5.62
CA VAL A 145 2.33 17.63 -6.65
C VAL A 145 3.03 17.70 -8.01
N GLU A 146 3.70 18.82 -8.32
CA GLU A 146 4.44 18.96 -9.56
C GLU A 146 5.57 17.95 -9.70
N SER A 147 6.32 17.69 -8.61
CA SER A 147 7.37 16.67 -8.59
C SER A 147 6.78 15.28 -8.80
N ALA A 148 5.63 14.99 -8.18
CA ALA A 148 4.89 13.74 -8.40
C ALA A 148 4.45 13.59 -9.86
N MET A 149 3.91 14.66 -10.45
CA MET A 149 3.52 14.67 -11.87
C MET A 149 4.70 14.42 -12.81
N ARG A 150 5.88 14.96 -12.51
CA ARG A 150 7.11 14.66 -13.29
C ARG A 150 7.47 13.19 -13.23
N MET A 151 7.35 12.56 -12.06
CA MET A 151 7.61 11.12 -11.89
C MET A 151 6.60 10.27 -12.67
N VAL A 152 5.30 10.61 -12.60
CA VAL A 152 4.25 9.91 -13.35
C VAL A 152 4.41 10.12 -14.87
N ALA A 153 4.73 11.33 -15.32
CA ALA A 153 5.02 11.63 -16.72
C ALA A 153 6.23 10.86 -17.24
N GLY A 154 7.28 10.71 -16.43
CA GLY A 154 8.42 9.84 -16.73
C GLY A 154 8.01 8.38 -16.92
N THR A 155 7.11 7.88 -16.07
CA THR A 155 6.55 6.52 -16.21
C THR A 155 5.72 6.40 -17.50
N ALA A 156 4.87 7.37 -17.82
CA ALA A 156 4.11 7.41 -19.07
C ALA A 156 5.03 7.35 -20.29
N ARG A 157 6.11 8.16 -20.29
CA ARG A 157 7.12 8.15 -21.35
C ARG A 157 7.76 6.78 -21.54
N SER A 158 8.12 6.10 -20.44
CA SER A 158 8.72 4.76 -20.48
C SER A 158 7.76 3.68 -21.01
N MET A 159 6.46 3.94 -20.98
CA MET A 159 5.42 3.04 -21.51
C MET A 159 5.02 3.37 -22.96
N GLY A 160 5.59 4.42 -23.56
CA GLY A 160 5.22 4.90 -24.88
C GLY A 160 3.90 5.68 -24.90
N ILE A 161 3.51 6.26 -23.77
CA ILE A 161 2.35 7.13 -23.65
C ILE A 161 2.85 8.58 -23.68
N THR A 162 2.30 9.41 -24.58
CA THR A 162 2.61 10.84 -24.68
C THR A 162 1.68 11.64 -23.79
N VAL A 163 2.22 12.62 -23.07
CA VAL A 163 1.41 13.57 -22.30
C VAL A 163 1.12 14.77 -23.19
N GLU A 164 -0.16 15.07 -23.43
CA GLU A 164 -0.60 16.19 -24.25
C GLU A 164 -0.75 17.46 -23.41
N GLY A 165 -0.36 18.59 -24.02
CA GLY A 165 -0.43 19.91 -23.41
C GLY A 165 0.89 20.41 -22.87
N LYS A 166 0.87 21.68 -22.43
CA LYS A 166 2.03 22.36 -21.84
C LYS A 166 2.19 21.92 -20.39
N ALA A 167 3.39 21.56 -20.02
CA ALA A 167 3.70 21.19 -18.64
C ALA A 167 3.40 22.34 -17.67
N PRO A 168 2.76 22.07 -16.50
CA PRO A 168 2.39 23.15 -15.56
C PRO A 168 3.59 23.93 -15.00
N TRP A 169 4.75 23.33 -15.01
CA TRP A 169 6.01 23.94 -14.48
C TRP A 169 6.85 24.66 -15.52
N GLY A 170 6.36 24.87 -16.72
CA GLY A 170 7.13 25.49 -17.81
C GLY A 170 8.34 24.64 -18.22
N THR A 171 8.39 24.19 -19.44
CA THR A 171 9.64 23.67 -20.03
C THR A 171 10.45 24.84 -20.54
N ASN A 172 11.61 25.06 -19.97
CA ASN A 172 12.69 25.72 -20.71
C ASN A 172 13.15 24.82 -21.83
#